data_343de3e10a48cfd1c6cfe79707e343a8
#
_entry.id   343de3e10a48cfd1c6cfe79707e343a8
#
_cell.length_a   1.000
_cell.length_b   1.000
_cell.length_c   1.000
_cell.angle_alpha   90.00
_cell.angle_beta   90.00
_cell.angle_gamma   90.00
#
_symmetry.space_group_name_H-M   'P 1'
#
loop_
_entity.id
_entity.type
_entity.pdbx_description
1 polymer ?
#
loop_
_entity_poly.entity_id
_entity_poly.type
_entity_poly.pdbx_seq_one_letter_code
_entity_poly.pdbx_strand_id
1 'polypeptide(L)'
;MLRYRITLITLILFTILGYTISSSAEDDIEDLIDIAISKNKVIAVIEGDRTIPVNLRQNEKVIWSESSGNLGAFLTDSRFFVISTTSGAWHGLRLNLDEPEKAITSLSPFMALLVTSDRAICYSAKTDKFVEARLPLFDELVTAETGRYVAVVITTGRALGLGVKSPSFIEVRLGVKETVGDVKITLNKVTFRTSDRLLSFVANGYKWKELRLK
;
A
#
# COMPACT_ATOMS: atom_id res chain seq x y z
N MET A 1 17.44 -57.77 30.63
CA MET A 1 17.08 -57.07 29.40
C MET A 1 16.16 -55.86 29.67
N LEU A 2 16.56 -54.97 30.59
CA LEU A 2 15.66 -53.82 30.95
C LEU A 2 16.40 -52.47 31.05
N ARG A 3 17.59 -52.34 30.47
CA ARG A 3 18.38 -51.10 30.57
C ARG A 3 18.51 -50.30 29.25
N TYR A 4 17.98 -50.76 28.13
CA TYR A 4 18.12 -50.08 26.84
C TYR A 4 16.85 -49.32 26.37
N ARG A 5 15.76 -49.37 27.13
CA ARG A 5 14.50 -48.68 26.70
C ARG A 5 14.34 -47.28 27.30
N ILE A 6 15.11 -46.86 28.26
CA ILE A 6 14.97 -45.54 28.91
C ILE A 6 15.78 -44.45 28.19
N THR A 7 16.86 -44.83 27.49
CA THR A 7 17.74 -43.85 26.79
C THR A 7 17.18 -43.36 25.47
N LEU A 8 16.24 -44.05 24.84
CA LEU A 8 15.66 -43.67 23.56
C LEU A 8 14.52 -42.62 23.68
N ILE A 9 13.84 -42.60 24.83
CA ILE A 9 12.72 -41.68 25.06
C ILE A 9 13.22 -40.27 25.44
N THR A 10 14.40 -40.16 26.06
CA THR A 10 14.97 -38.88 26.46
C THR A 10 15.57 -38.12 25.25
N LEU A 11 15.96 -38.82 24.19
CA LEU A 11 16.55 -38.18 23.00
C LEU A 11 15.48 -37.58 22.06
N ILE A 12 14.26 -38.10 22.10
CA ILE A 12 13.15 -37.59 21.26
C ILE A 12 12.49 -36.34 21.88
N LEU A 13 12.60 -36.18 23.21
CA LEU A 13 12.01 -35.01 23.89
C LEU A 13 12.86 -33.75 23.74
N PHE A 14 14.14 -33.84 23.38
CA PHE A 14 15.02 -32.67 23.20
C PHE A 14 14.97 -32.08 21.78
N THR A 15 14.47 -32.80 20.79
CA THR A 15 14.34 -32.31 19.41
C THR A 15 13.07 -31.53 19.16
N ILE A 16 12.11 -31.54 20.08
CA ILE A 16 10.82 -30.80 19.90
C ILE A 16 10.86 -29.38 20.51
N LEU A 17 11.84 -29.08 21.37
CA LEU A 17 11.95 -27.74 22.00
C LEU A 17 12.79 -26.73 21.22
N GLY A 18 13.25 -27.04 20.01
CA GLY A 18 14.14 -26.19 19.22
C GLY A 18 13.46 -25.37 18.11
N TYR A 19 12.18 -25.50 17.87
CA TYR A 19 11.45 -24.61 16.95
C TYR A 19 10.87 -23.45 17.73
N THR A 20 11.71 -22.48 18.09
CA THR A 20 11.24 -21.11 18.28
C THR A 20 10.77 -20.64 16.91
N ILE A 21 9.48 -20.69 16.70
CA ILE A 21 8.82 -19.90 15.68
C ILE A 21 9.14 -18.45 16.04
N SER A 22 10.13 -17.86 15.36
CA SER A 22 10.25 -16.42 15.28
C SER A 22 9.01 -15.96 14.49
N SER A 23 7.86 -15.85 15.15
CA SER A 23 6.84 -14.95 14.69
C SER A 23 7.52 -13.58 14.79
N SER A 24 7.96 -13.02 13.67
CA SER A 24 8.10 -11.59 13.57
C SER A 24 6.73 -11.05 14.01
N ALA A 25 6.67 -10.47 15.21
CA ALA A 25 5.58 -9.63 15.60
C ALA A 25 5.63 -8.47 14.59
N GLU A 26 4.96 -8.62 13.47
CA GLU A 26 4.47 -7.52 12.70
C GLU A 26 3.58 -6.80 13.70
N ASP A 27 3.96 -5.58 14.12
CA ASP A 27 3.12 -4.74 14.98
C ASP A 27 1.78 -4.61 14.25
N ASP A 28 0.82 -5.47 14.59
CA ASP A 28 -0.56 -5.37 14.13
C ASP A 28 -1.08 -4.02 14.61
N ILE A 29 -1.09 -3.05 13.71
CA ILE A 29 -1.74 -1.76 13.99
C ILE A 29 -3.23 -2.05 13.95
N GLU A 30 -3.85 -1.92 15.11
CA GLU A 30 -5.30 -1.98 15.24
C GLU A 30 -5.95 -1.00 14.26
N ASP A 31 -6.99 -1.46 13.55
CA ASP A 31 -7.77 -0.61 12.68
C ASP A 31 -8.62 0.32 13.53
N LEU A 32 -8.31 1.63 13.43
CA LEU A 32 -9.00 2.69 14.17
C LEU A 32 -10.18 3.27 13.38
N ILE A 33 -10.38 2.80 12.15
CA ILE A 33 -11.47 3.25 11.27
C ILE A 33 -12.22 2.04 10.72
N ASP A 34 -13.53 2.05 10.92
CA ASP A 34 -14.46 1.14 10.26
C ASP A 34 -15.26 1.87 9.19
N ILE A 35 -15.55 1.20 8.08
CA ILE A 35 -16.36 1.76 6.99
C ILE A 35 -17.66 0.98 6.84
N ALA A 36 -18.77 1.68 7.01
CA ALA A 36 -20.10 1.16 6.76
C ALA A 36 -20.71 1.78 5.50
N ILE A 37 -21.17 0.93 4.58
CA ILE A 37 -21.76 1.36 3.31
C ILE A 37 -23.26 1.16 3.36
N SER A 38 -24.00 2.21 3.01
CA SER A 38 -25.45 2.22 2.84
C SER A 38 -25.81 2.64 1.41
N LYS A 39 -27.08 2.52 1.03
CA LYS A 39 -27.56 2.79 -0.33
C LYS A 39 -27.16 4.17 -0.88
N ASN A 40 -27.14 5.19 -0.03
CA ASN A 40 -26.93 6.58 -0.42
C ASN A 40 -25.83 7.30 0.36
N LYS A 41 -25.11 6.60 1.22
CA LYS A 41 -24.04 7.18 2.03
C LYS A 41 -23.00 6.14 2.43
N VAL A 42 -21.78 6.61 2.65
CA VAL A 42 -20.71 5.87 3.32
C VAL A 42 -20.44 6.54 4.66
N ILE A 43 -20.21 5.77 5.70
CA ILE A 43 -19.98 6.26 7.06
C ILE A 43 -18.66 5.70 7.53
N ALA A 44 -17.72 6.56 7.92
CA ALA A 44 -16.58 6.14 8.71
C ALA A 44 -16.94 6.21 10.19
N VAL A 45 -16.56 5.17 10.94
CA VAL A 45 -16.60 5.14 12.41
C VAL A 45 -15.16 5.20 12.87
N ILE A 46 -14.77 6.24 13.58
CA ILE A 46 -13.40 6.46 14.05
C ILE A 46 -13.36 6.16 15.56
N GLU A 47 -12.43 5.29 15.97
CA GLU A 47 -12.21 4.90 17.37
C GLU A 47 -13.51 4.41 18.07
N GLY A 48 -14.43 3.86 17.29
CA GLY A 48 -15.67 3.25 17.77
C GLY A 48 -16.81 4.21 18.15
N ASP A 49 -16.59 5.51 18.25
CA ASP A 49 -17.59 6.47 18.73
C ASP A 49 -17.90 7.62 17.76
N ARG A 50 -16.95 8.08 16.97
CA ARG A 50 -17.12 9.22 16.08
C ARG A 50 -17.53 8.78 14.67
N THR A 51 -18.72 9.17 14.24
CA THR A 51 -19.26 8.83 12.92
C THR A 51 -19.15 10.01 11.95
N ILE A 52 -18.56 9.78 10.78
CA ILE A 52 -18.37 10.78 9.73
C ILE A 52 -19.03 10.30 8.44
N PRO A 53 -20.24 10.78 8.10
CA PRO A 53 -20.91 10.39 6.88
C PRO A 53 -20.44 11.18 5.67
N VAL A 54 -20.49 10.54 4.50
CA VAL A 54 -20.42 11.19 3.18
C VAL A 54 -21.57 10.70 2.31
N ASN A 55 -22.28 11.63 1.65
CA ASN A 55 -23.38 11.29 0.79
C ASN A 55 -22.88 10.89 -0.62
N LEU A 56 -23.41 9.79 -1.10
CA LEU A 56 -23.25 9.39 -2.49
C LEU A 56 -24.19 10.21 -3.38
N ARG A 57 -23.76 10.49 -4.61
CA ARG A 57 -24.62 11.11 -5.61
C ARG A 57 -25.69 10.14 -6.08
N GLN A 58 -26.71 10.64 -6.75
CA GLN A 58 -27.71 9.79 -7.37
C GLN A 58 -27.05 8.84 -8.37
N ASN A 59 -27.33 7.53 -8.23
CA ASN A 59 -26.76 6.44 -9.02
C ASN A 59 -25.25 6.18 -8.84
N GLU A 60 -24.56 6.90 -7.98
CA GLU A 60 -23.15 6.63 -7.67
C GLU A 60 -23.01 5.32 -6.90
N LYS A 61 -22.09 4.46 -7.34
CA LYS A 61 -21.86 3.12 -6.79
C LYS A 61 -20.48 3.02 -6.17
N VAL A 62 -20.40 2.48 -4.96
CA VAL A 62 -19.12 2.10 -4.36
C VAL A 62 -18.65 0.81 -5.03
N ILE A 63 -17.43 0.81 -5.55
CA ILE A 63 -16.80 -0.31 -6.24
C ILE A 63 -15.68 -0.96 -5.43
N TRP A 64 -15.12 -0.24 -4.46
CA TRP A 64 -14.14 -0.76 -3.52
C TRP A 64 -14.17 0.04 -2.22
N SER A 65 -13.90 -0.61 -1.09
CA SER A 65 -13.70 0.05 0.21
C SER A 65 -12.83 -0.82 1.12
N GLU A 66 -11.97 -0.17 1.89
CA GLU A 66 -11.04 -0.82 2.82
C GLU A 66 -10.68 0.15 3.95
N SER A 67 -10.30 -0.40 5.11
CA SER A 67 -9.68 0.33 6.21
C SER A 67 -8.40 -0.37 6.65
N SER A 68 -7.42 0.41 7.09
CA SER A 68 -6.15 -0.09 7.60
C SER A 68 -5.53 0.93 8.56
N GLY A 69 -5.41 0.55 9.82
CA GLY A 69 -4.85 1.38 10.89
C GLY A 69 -5.53 2.75 10.99
N ASN A 70 -4.82 3.81 10.58
CA ASN A 70 -5.28 5.19 10.68
C ASN A 70 -6.08 5.69 9.46
N LEU A 71 -6.26 4.87 8.45
CA LEU A 71 -6.91 5.24 7.20
C LEU A 71 -8.14 4.39 6.89
N GLY A 72 -9.15 5.04 6.35
CA GLY A 72 -10.24 4.42 5.64
C GLY A 72 -10.34 5.01 4.24
N ALA A 73 -10.61 4.19 3.24
CA ALA A 73 -10.75 4.65 1.87
C ALA A 73 -11.87 3.91 1.14
N PHE A 74 -12.50 4.58 0.19
CA PHE A 74 -13.40 3.93 -0.75
C PHE A 74 -13.36 4.58 -2.12
N LEU A 75 -13.63 3.79 -3.13
CA LEU A 75 -13.70 4.18 -4.53
C LEU A 75 -15.13 4.03 -5.03
N THR A 76 -15.61 5.03 -5.74
CA THR A 76 -16.85 4.96 -6.49
C THR A 76 -16.57 4.96 -7.99
N ASP A 77 -17.62 4.83 -8.78
CA ASP A 77 -17.56 5.00 -10.24
C ASP A 77 -17.19 6.42 -10.71
N SER A 78 -16.96 7.37 -9.80
CA SER A 78 -16.66 8.77 -10.14
C SER A 78 -15.76 9.51 -9.18
N ARG A 79 -15.49 8.96 -7.99
CA ARG A 79 -14.71 9.64 -6.95
C ARG A 79 -13.90 8.64 -6.12
N PHE A 80 -12.73 9.07 -5.67
CA PHE A 80 -11.93 8.40 -4.67
C PHE A 80 -11.97 9.20 -3.37
N PHE A 81 -12.29 8.53 -2.25
CA PHE A 81 -12.37 9.14 -0.93
C PHE A 81 -11.42 8.48 0.04
N VAL A 82 -10.80 9.31 0.87
CA VAL A 82 -9.96 8.86 1.97
C VAL A 82 -10.31 9.66 3.22
N ILE A 83 -10.31 9.01 4.36
CA ILE A 83 -10.41 9.62 5.69
C ILE A 83 -9.24 9.14 6.54
N SER A 84 -8.72 10.00 7.40
CA SER A 84 -7.72 9.64 8.39
C SER A 84 -8.20 9.95 9.81
N THR A 85 -7.68 9.24 10.80
CA THR A 85 -7.93 9.56 12.22
C THR A 85 -7.46 10.98 12.57
N THR A 86 -6.41 11.44 11.89
CA THR A 86 -5.82 12.78 12.09
C THR A 86 -6.71 13.90 11.56
N SER A 87 -7.22 13.76 10.32
CA SER A 87 -8.10 14.78 9.72
C SER A 87 -9.51 14.73 10.29
N GLY A 88 -10.01 13.52 10.56
CA GLY A 88 -11.38 13.30 10.98
C GLY A 88 -12.41 13.80 9.98
N ALA A 89 -12.04 13.89 8.70
CA ALA A 89 -12.89 14.35 7.61
C ALA A 89 -12.61 13.57 6.33
N TRP A 90 -13.64 13.40 5.49
CA TRP A 90 -13.46 12.79 4.17
C TRP A 90 -12.82 13.77 3.20
N HIS A 91 -11.72 13.35 2.60
CA HIS A 91 -11.08 13.99 1.45
C HIS A 91 -11.52 13.26 0.20
N GLY A 92 -12.13 13.97 -0.75
CA GLY A 92 -12.65 13.39 -1.99
C GLY A 92 -11.95 13.94 -3.21
N LEU A 93 -11.54 13.05 -4.12
CA LEU A 93 -10.97 13.39 -5.42
C LEU A 93 -11.90 12.91 -6.52
N ARG A 94 -12.19 13.78 -7.49
CA ARG A 94 -12.98 13.42 -8.67
C ARG A 94 -12.11 12.65 -9.67
N LEU A 95 -12.69 11.59 -10.23
CA LEU A 95 -12.09 10.77 -11.28
C LEU A 95 -12.70 11.10 -12.64
N ASN A 96 -11.95 10.85 -13.70
CA ASN A 96 -12.45 10.88 -15.07
C ASN A 96 -13.31 9.64 -15.33
N LEU A 97 -14.12 9.66 -16.40
CA LEU A 97 -15.14 8.64 -16.66
C LEU A 97 -14.59 7.22 -16.73
N ASP A 98 -13.43 7.02 -17.34
CA ASP A 98 -12.85 5.71 -17.62
C ASP A 98 -11.81 5.25 -16.54
N GLU A 99 -11.48 6.14 -15.60
CA GLU A 99 -10.47 5.84 -14.59
C GLU A 99 -10.86 4.73 -13.59
N PRO A 100 -12.12 4.66 -13.11
CA PRO A 100 -12.50 3.66 -12.11
C PRO A 100 -12.48 2.22 -12.59
N GLU A 101 -12.75 1.96 -13.87
CA GLU A 101 -12.88 0.61 -14.42
C GLU A 101 -11.59 -0.22 -14.35
N LYS A 102 -10.43 0.45 -14.44
CA LYS A 102 -9.10 -0.17 -14.42
C LYS A 102 -8.26 0.26 -13.22
N ALA A 103 -8.93 0.80 -12.22
CA ALA A 103 -8.24 1.30 -11.04
C ALA A 103 -7.67 0.17 -10.19
N ILE A 104 -6.42 0.34 -9.77
CA ILE A 104 -5.76 -0.52 -8.79
C ILE A 104 -5.62 0.27 -7.50
N THR A 105 -6.05 -0.32 -6.41
CA THR A 105 -6.00 0.27 -5.07
C THR A 105 -5.03 -0.48 -4.18
N SER A 106 -4.37 0.25 -3.29
CA SER A 106 -3.57 -0.33 -2.21
C SER A 106 -3.66 0.58 -0.99
N LEU A 107 -3.95 0.01 0.17
CA LEU A 107 -4.11 0.72 1.43
C LEU A 107 -3.11 0.23 2.46
N SER A 108 -2.57 1.14 3.24
CA SER A 108 -1.73 0.88 4.40
C SER A 108 -2.09 1.84 5.52
N PRO A 109 -1.59 1.67 6.75
CA PRO A 109 -1.98 2.51 7.88
C PRO A 109 -1.81 4.01 7.70
N PHE A 110 -0.98 4.47 6.76
CA PHE A 110 -0.71 5.90 6.55
C PHE A 110 -0.78 6.35 5.09
N MET A 111 -0.99 5.44 4.13
CA MET A 111 -0.99 5.77 2.71
C MET A 111 -2.11 5.03 1.99
N ALA A 112 -2.89 5.75 1.19
CA ALA A 112 -3.90 5.18 0.30
C ALA A 112 -3.53 5.51 -1.14
N LEU A 113 -3.24 4.48 -1.93
CA LEU A 113 -2.82 4.57 -3.32
C LEU A 113 -3.95 4.15 -4.24
N LEU A 114 -4.18 4.94 -5.26
CA LEU A 114 -5.03 4.63 -6.41
C LEU A 114 -4.21 4.83 -7.68
N VAL A 115 -4.16 3.83 -8.54
CA VAL A 115 -3.53 3.92 -9.86
C VAL A 115 -4.58 3.68 -10.92
N THR A 116 -4.70 4.62 -11.84
CA THR A 116 -5.58 4.57 -13.01
C THR A 116 -4.76 4.42 -14.28
N SER A 117 -5.40 4.38 -15.45
CA SER A 117 -4.69 4.36 -16.74
C SER A 117 -3.79 5.59 -16.95
N ASP A 118 -4.14 6.75 -16.33
CA ASP A 118 -3.58 8.04 -16.67
C ASP A 118 -2.70 8.63 -15.57
N ARG A 119 -2.89 8.19 -14.32
CA ARG A 119 -2.21 8.76 -13.16
C ARG A 119 -2.13 7.83 -11.96
N ALA A 120 -1.09 8.06 -11.16
CA ALA A 120 -0.98 7.55 -9.80
C ALA A 120 -1.41 8.65 -8.83
N ILE A 121 -2.27 8.31 -7.88
CA ILE A 121 -2.83 9.21 -6.88
C ILE A 121 -2.57 8.57 -5.52
N CYS A 122 -1.90 9.27 -4.62
CA CYS A 122 -1.68 8.77 -3.27
C CYS A 122 -2.06 9.82 -2.23
N TYR A 123 -2.88 9.42 -1.27
CA TYR A 123 -3.14 10.22 -0.08
C TYR A 123 -2.19 9.81 1.04
N SER A 124 -1.69 10.79 1.77
CA SER A 124 -0.86 10.57 2.97
C SER A 124 -1.53 11.13 4.21
N ALA A 125 -1.76 10.29 5.22
CA ALA A 125 -2.27 10.70 6.53
C ALA A 125 -1.34 11.67 7.29
N LYS A 126 -0.05 11.70 6.96
CA LYS A 126 0.92 12.59 7.64
C LYS A 126 0.92 14.01 7.08
N THR A 127 0.53 14.20 5.83
CA THR A 127 0.43 15.51 5.18
C THR A 127 -1.00 15.96 4.97
N ASP A 128 -1.94 15.04 5.13
CA ASP A 128 -3.39 15.24 4.93
C ASP A 128 -3.72 15.74 3.51
N LYS A 129 -3.00 15.19 2.50
CA LYS A 129 -3.09 15.65 1.10
C LYS A 129 -2.98 14.51 0.12
N PHE A 130 -3.64 14.70 -1.02
CA PHE A 130 -3.38 13.91 -2.22
C PHE A 130 -2.14 14.43 -2.94
N VAL A 131 -1.37 13.49 -3.46
CA VAL A 131 -0.23 13.70 -4.35
C VAL A 131 -0.48 12.92 -5.62
N GLU A 132 -0.27 13.53 -6.77
CA GLU A 132 -0.56 12.93 -8.07
C GLU A 132 0.66 12.94 -8.98
N ALA A 133 0.79 11.91 -9.81
CA ALA A 133 1.75 11.84 -10.90
C ALA A 133 1.06 11.29 -12.14
N ARG A 134 1.31 11.89 -13.31
CA ARG A 134 0.80 11.39 -14.59
C ARG A 134 1.56 10.14 -15.01
N LEU A 135 0.84 9.17 -15.54
CA LEU A 135 1.38 7.98 -16.17
C LEU A 135 1.32 8.15 -17.70
N PRO A 136 2.37 7.81 -18.43
CA PRO A 136 2.33 7.82 -19.90
C PRO A 136 1.40 6.72 -20.43
N LEU A 137 0.69 7.03 -21.50
CA LEU A 137 -0.30 6.15 -22.14
C LEU A 137 0.28 4.78 -22.59
N PHE A 138 1.58 4.69 -22.83
CA PHE A 138 2.23 3.48 -23.33
C PHE A 138 3.00 2.70 -22.26
N ASP A 139 2.99 3.18 -21.02
CA ASP A 139 3.62 2.50 -19.90
C ASP A 139 2.64 1.49 -19.30
N GLU A 140 2.94 0.22 -19.42
CA GLU A 140 2.15 -0.83 -18.77
C GLU A 140 2.49 -0.90 -17.28
N LEU A 141 1.48 -1.04 -16.43
CA LEU A 141 1.67 -1.18 -15.00
C LEU A 141 2.23 -2.56 -14.67
N VAL A 142 3.34 -2.57 -13.91
CA VAL A 142 3.96 -3.80 -13.39
C VAL A 142 3.48 -4.08 -11.96
N THR A 143 3.53 -3.06 -11.08
CA THR A 143 3.00 -3.16 -9.72
C THR A 143 2.66 -1.79 -9.14
N ALA A 144 1.71 -1.77 -8.20
CA ALA A 144 1.32 -0.59 -7.44
C ALA A 144 0.98 -1.01 -6.01
N GLU A 145 1.79 -0.60 -5.04
CA GLU A 145 1.66 -1.08 -3.66
C GLU A 145 2.07 0.00 -2.65
N THR A 146 1.56 -0.15 -1.42
CA THR A 146 1.93 0.69 -0.28
C THR A 146 2.57 -0.14 0.83
N GLY A 147 3.72 0.33 1.34
CA GLY A 147 4.18 -0.01 2.68
C GLY A 147 3.65 1.00 3.69
N ARG A 148 3.97 0.84 4.97
CA ARG A 148 3.46 1.73 6.03
C ARG A 148 3.78 3.21 5.77
N TYR A 149 4.97 3.54 5.26
CA TYR A 149 5.46 4.92 5.07
C TYR A 149 5.93 5.22 3.64
N VAL A 150 5.70 4.31 2.71
CA VAL A 150 6.15 4.42 1.33
C VAL A 150 5.10 3.88 0.39
N ALA A 151 4.89 4.53 -0.76
CA ALA A 151 4.13 3.99 -1.88
C ALA A 151 5.03 3.86 -3.10
N VAL A 152 4.74 2.88 -3.94
CA VAL A 152 5.45 2.66 -5.19
C VAL A 152 4.49 2.33 -6.32
N VAL A 153 4.77 2.89 -7.47
CA VAL A 153 4.14 2.50 -8.75
C VAL A 153 5.28 2.22 -9.73
N ILE A 154 5.31 1.03 -10.28
CA ILE A 154 6.32 0.61 -11.27
C ILE A 154 5.59 0.29 -12.56
N THR A 155 6.02 0.94 -13.63
CA THR A 155 5.59 0.67 -14.99
C THR A 155 6.74 0.10 -15.81
N THR A 156 6.49 -0.29 -17.04
CA THR A 156 7.54 -0.74 -17.97
C THR A 156 8.59 0.32 -18.27
N GLY A 157 8.26 1.62 -18.16
CA GLY A 157 9.14 2.75 -18.49
C GLY A 157 9.73 3.48 -17.28
N ARG A 158 9.19 3.31 -16.07
CA ARG A 158 9.61 4.07 -14.89
C ARG A 158 9.20 3.44 -13.57
N ALA A 159 9.82 3.91 -12.49
CA ALA A 159 9.29 3.69 -11.15
C ALA A 159 9.09 5.04 -10.44
N LEU A 160 7.96 5.15 -9.76
CA LEU A 160 7.53 6.30 -8.95
C LEU A 160 7.54 5.87 -7.49
N GLY A 161 8.34 6.53 -6.66
CA GLY A 161 8.36 6.34 -5.21
C GLY A 161 7.79 7.55 -4.51
N LEU A 162 6.96 7.34 -3.49
CA LEU A 162 6.42 8.40 -2.64
C LEU A 162 6.65 8.04 -1.18
N GLY A 163 7.32 8.90 -0.45
CA GLY A 163 7.40 8.81 1.01
C GLY A 163 6.21 9.51 1.66
N VAL A 164 5.80 9.05 2.83
CA VAL A 164 4.62 9.56 3.56
C VAL A 164 4.64 11.07 3.84
N LYS A 165 5.81 11.72 3.82
CA LYS A 165 5.98 13.19 3.99
C LYS A 165 6.40 13.89 2.70
N SER A 166 6.53 13.16 1.60
CA SER A 166 7.00 13.74 0.34
C SER A 166 5.90 14.58 -0.33
N PRO A 167 6.24 15.75 -0.89
CA PRO A 167 5.28 16.61 -1.59
C PRO A 167 4.95 16.14 -3.01
N SER A 168 5.74 15.20 -3.55
CA SER A 168 5.59 14.68 -4.92
C SER A 168 6.18 13.29 -5.03
N PHE A 169 5.73 12.54 -6.03
CA PHE A 169 6.39 11.32 -6.45
C PHE A 169 7.80 11.60 -6.97
N ILE A 170 8.73 10.72 -6.64
CA ILE A 170 10.12 10.75 -7.11
C ILE A 170 10.27 9.69 -8.18
N GLU A 171 10.55 10.13 -9.39
CA GLU A 171 10.66 9.26 -10.57
C GLU A 171 12.10 8.76 -10.79
N VAL A 172 12.21 7.51 -11.25
CA VAL A 172 13.39 6.96 -11.93
C VAL A 172 12.95 6.30 -13.23
N ARG A 173 13.63 6.60 -14.32
CA ARG A 173 13.33 6.01 -15.62
C ARG A 173 14.00 4.64 -15.75
N LEU A 174 13.28 3.71 -16.35
CA LEU A 174 13.79 2.40 -16.74
C LEU A 174 14.22 2.42 -18.21
N GLY A 175 15.22 1.63 -18.55
CA GLY A 175 15.67 1.50 -19.94
C GLY A 175 14.67 0.76 -20.80
N VAL A 176 14.62 1.02 -22.09
CA VAL A 176 13.67 0.43 -23.06
C VAL A 176 13.66 -1.10 -23.05
N LYS A 177 14.78 -1.73 -22.71
CA LYS A 177 14.94 -3.19 -22.61
C LYS A 177 15.09 -3.68 -21.17
N GLU A 178 14.96 -2.77 -20.22
CA GLU A 178 15.12 -3.09 -18.81
C GLU A 178 13.84 -3.74 -18.28
N THR A 179 13.94 -4.99 -17.84
CA THR A 179 12.81 -5.74 -17.31
C THR A 179 12.84 -5.71 -15.79
N VAL A 180 11.65 -5.53 -15.18
CA VAL A 180 11.47 -5.53 -13.74
C VAL A 180 11.32 -6.97 -13.27
N GLY A 181 12.11 -7.35 -12.26
CA GLY A 181 12.00 -8.63 -11.55
C GLY A 181 11.31 -8.47 -10.20
N ASP A 182 11.89 -9.12 -9.18
CA ASP A 182 11.29 -9.14 -7.84
C ASP A 182 11.21 -7.74 -7.20
N VAL A 183 10.05 -7.40 -6.69
CA VAL A 183 9.78 -6.18 -5.94
C VAL A 183 9.57 -6.56 -4.47
N LYS A 184 10.29 -5.89 -3.58
CA LYS A 184 10.14 -6.06 -2.13
C LYS A 184 9.81 -4.73 -1.49
N ILE A 185 8.68 -4.70 -0.80
CA ILE A 185 8.22 -3.55 -0.04
C ILE A 185 8.31 -3.88 1.45
N THR A 186 8.83 -2.96 2.22
CA THR A 186 8.89 -3.03 3.67
C THR A 186 8.19 -1.81 4.26
N LEU A 187 8.20 -1.64 5.57
CA LEU A 187 7.53 -0.52 6.26
C LEU A 187 7.87 0.85 5.66
N ASN A 188 9.14 1.07 5.30
CA ASN A 188 9.65 2.38 4.89
C ASN A 188 10.54 2.36 3.65
N LYS A 189 10.64 1.23 2.95
CA LYS A 189 11.56 1.07 1.83
C LYS A 189 10.98 0.17 0.77
N VAL A 190 11.19 0.56 -0.48
CA VAL A 190 10.99 -0.27 -1.67
C VAL A 190 12.34 -0.66 -2.23
N THR A 191 12.51 -1.90 -2.62
CA THR A 191 13.69 -2.39 -3.35
C THR A 191 13.21 -3.32 -4.45
N PHE A 192 13.69 -3.13 -5.64
CA PHE A 192 13.43 -4.05 -6.74
C PHE A 192 14.65 -4.22 -7.63
N ARG A 193 14.72 -5.39 -8.23
CA ARG A 193 15.78 -5.72 -9.19
C ARG A 193 15.24 -5.56 -10.60
N THR A 194 16.08 -5.05 -11.49
CA THR A 194 15.85 -5.12 -12.93
C THR A 194 16.90 -6.01 -13.60
N SER A 195 16.81 -6.20 -14.90
CA SER A 195 17.88 -6.87 -15.66
C SER A 195 19.25 -6.22 -15.47
N ASP A 196 19.33 -4.90 -15.24
CA ASP A 196 20.55 -4.10 -15.32
C ASP A 196 21.04 -3.57 -13.97
N ARG A 197 20.13 -3.38 -13.00
CA ARG A 197 20.44 -2.72 -11.72
C ARG A 197 19.50 -3.13 -10.58
N LEU A 198 19.98 -2.85 -9.38
CA LEU A 198 19.16 -2.88 -8.17
C LEU A 198 18.76 -1.43 -7.82
N LEU A 199 17.49 -1.21 -7.64
CA LEU A 199 16.91 0.08 -7.30
C LEU A 199 16.33 0.05 -5.88
N SER A 200 16.53 1.13 -5.13
CA SER A 200 15.89 1.25 -3.82
C SER A 200 15.45 2.70 -3.54
N PHE A 201 14.27 2.82 -2.93
CA PHE A 201 13.69 4.07 -2.48
C PHE A 201 13.30 3.96 -1.00
N VAL A 202 13.58 5.00 -0.22
CA VAL A 202 13.28 5.05 1.22
C VAL A 202 12.31 6.19 1.48
N ALA A 203 11.35 6.00 2.38
CA ALA A 203 10.27 6.94 2.70
C ALA A 203 10.71 8.39 2.99
N ASN A 204 11.90 8.57 3.57
CA ASN A 204 12.49 9.90 3.82
C ASN A 204 13.53 10.30 2.76
N GLY A 205 13.59 9.55 1.65
CA GLY A 205 14.53 9.79 0.57
C GLY A 205 14.00 10.81 -0.45
N TYR A 206 14.92 11.56 -1.04
CA TYR A 206 14.63 12.53 -2.11
C TYR A 206 15.03 12.00 -3.49
N LYS A 207 15.51 10.76 -3.58
CA LYS A 207 15.95 10.13 -4.82
C LYS A 207 15.99 8.62 -4.69
N TRP A 208 15.91 7.93 -5.83
CA TRP A 208 16.23 6.52 -5.96
C TRP A 208 17.73 6.30 -5.81
N LYS A 209 18.11 5.25 -5.10
CA LYS A 209 19.47 4.72 -5.08
C LYS A 209 19.58 3.60 -6.09
N GLU A 210 20.62 3.61 -6.90
CA GLU A 210 20.85 2.68 -7.98
C GLU A 210 22.20 1.98 -7.80
N LEU A 211 22.22 0.67 -7.97
CA LEU A 211 23.43 -0.16 -8.02
C LEU A 211 23.38 -0.97 -9.32
N ARG A 212 24.30 -0.72 -10.22
CA ARG A 212 24.41 -1.48 -11.47
C ARG A 212 24.83 -2.92 -11.16
N LEU A 213 24.17 -3.86 -11.82
CA LEU A 213 24.54 -5.26 -11.81
C LEU A 213 25.48 -5.47 -13.01
N LYS A 214 26.69 -5.94 -12.71
CA LYS A 214 27.66 -6.27 -13.77
C LYS A 214 27.37 -7.64 -14.34
#